data_57d55251d989e2b33f8e135d8b6d7d3a
#
_entry.id   57d55251d989e2b33f8e135d8b6d7d3a
#
_cell.length_a   1.000
_cell.length_b   1.000
_cell.length_c   1.000
_cell.angle_alpha   90.00
_cell.angle_beta   90.00
_cell.angle_gamma   90.00
#
_symmetry.space_group_name_H-M   'P 1'
#
loop_
_entity.id
_entity.type
_entity.pdbx_description
1 polymer ?
#
loop_
_entity_poly.entity_id
_entity_poly.type
_entity_poly.pdbx_seq_one_letter_code
_entity_poly.pdbx_strand_id
1 'polypeptide(L)'
;MILAVIVVGLVVIGAVLFLNRTSEPEIVMEHVHGLGYTADGKLVTPAHDGLRVYADGEWSIPEGEKHDYMGFSMVDEGFYSSGHPAPGSDRINPFGVVKSTDLGQTLETLDLEGEADFHGMSVGYKTHTIYVINPEPNSQMDAVGMYYTQDETKTWKKSDMQGLTEELTTLAAHPTEDAVIAVGTNTGVFLSEDYGHTFKKINDTVQVTSLYFSPQGELFVGGVNQGPKFFQLDLQSGETTPVNLPPLNDDAVMYIAQSTEGEELAFVSFNLHMYVTNDQGENWKQIVNDGKGISGESG
;
A
#
# COMPACT_ATOMS: atom_id res chain seq x y z
N MET A 1 -55.65 -32.43 1.47
CA MET A 1 -55.52 -30.99 1.16
C MET A 1 -54.52 -30.25 2.02
N ILE A 2 -54.33 -30.52 3.30
CA ILE A 2 -53.41 -29.81 4.20
C ILE A 2 -51.92 -30.05 3.85
N LEU A 3 -51.56 -31.25 3.40
CA LEU A 3 -50.15 -31.57 3.05
C LEU A 3 -49.64 -30.84 1.80
N ALA A 4 -50.49 -30.61 0.80
CA ALA A 4 -50.14 -29.89 -0.43
C ALA A 4 -49.89 -28.39 -0.19
N VAL A 5 -50.59 -27.78 0.76
CA VAL A 5 -50.43 -26.35 1.10
C VAL A 5 -49.11 -26.11 1.84
N ILE A 6 -48.65 -27.05 2.68
CA ILE A 6 -47.39 -26.94 3.40
C ILE A 6 -46.19 -27.04 2.44
N VAL A 7 -46.23 -27.93 1.45
CA VAL A 7 -45.15 -28.09 0.45
C VAL A 7 -45.03 -26.86 -0.44
N VAL A 8 -46.14 -26.27 -0.88
CA VAL A 8 -46.13 -25.05 -1.69
C VAL A 8 -45.62 -23.85 -0.87
N GLY A 9 -46.00 -23.74 0.42
CA GLY A 9 -45.49 -22.69 1.31
C GLY A 9 -43.97 -22.76 1.52
N LEU A 10 -43.41 -23.95 1.71
CA LEU A 10 -41.96 -24.14 1.87
C LEU A 10 -41.16 -23.86 0.58
N VAL A 11 -41.73 -24.20 -0.59
CA VAL A 11 -41.09 -23.89 -1.89
C VAL A 11 -41.11 -22.38 -2.18
N VAL A 12 -42.22 -21.69 -1.85
CA VAL A 12 -42.30 -20.23 -2.01
C VAL A 12 -41.36 -19.49 -1.06
N ILE A 13 -41.26 -19.93 0.20
CA ILE A 13 -40.32 -19.36 1.17
C ILE A 13 -38.85 -19.62 0.73
N GLY A 14 -38.54 -20.83 0.27
CA GLY A 14 -37.22 -21.16 -0.27
C GLY A 14 -36.90 -20.35 -1.53
N ALA A 15 -37.82 -20.14 -2.44
CA ALA A 15 -37.64 -19.32 -3.63
C ALA A 15 -37.49 -17.82 -3.30
N VAL A 16 -38.21 -17.29 -2.31
CA VAL A 16 -38.09 -15.89 -1.87
C VAL A 16 -36.75 -15.67 -1.16
N LEU A 17 -36.25 -16.62 -0.37
CA LEU A 17 -34.95 -16.56 0.25
C LEU A 17 -33.80 -16.68 -0.77
N PHE A 18 -34.03 -17.43 -1.86
CA PHE A 18 -33.05 -17.56 -2.94
C PHE A 18 -32.99 -16.32 -3.87
N LEU A 19 -34.16 -15.68 -4.08
CA LEU A 19 -34.28 -14.45 -4.88
C LEU A 19 -33.81 -13.19 -4.12
N ASN A 20 -33.74 -13.23 -2.79
CA ASN A 20 -33.23 -12.14 -1.96
C ASN A 20 -31.71 -12.27 -1.60
N ARG A 21 -30.99 -13.17 -2.22
CA ARG A 21 -29.52 -13.03 -2.26
C ARG A 21 -29.22 -11.80 -3.13
N THR A 22 -29.12 -10.64 -2.53
CA THR A 22 -28.39 -9.52 -3.12
C THR A 22 -26.99 -10.06 -3.39
N SER A 23 -26.60 -10.14 -4.65
CA SER A 23 -25.20 -10.39 -5.00
C SER A 23 -24.37 -9.35 -4.25
N GLU A 24 -23.45 -9.78 -3.41
CA GLU A 24 -22.44 -8.87 -2.83
C GLU A 24 -21.87 -8.03 -3.98
N PRO A 25 -21.67 -6.72 -3.77
CA PRO A 25 -21.13 -5.87 -4.82
C PRO A 25 -19.78 -6.45 -5.27
N GLU A 26 -19.59 -6.58 -6.58
CA GLU A 26 -18.31 -7.00 -7.14
C GLU A 26 -17.23 -6.00 -6.67
N ILE A 27 -16.20 -6.51 -6.02
CA ILE A 27 -15.06 -5.68 -5.61
C ILE A 27 -14.17 -5.46 -6.83
N VAL A 28 -14.10 -4.22 -7.27
CA VAL A 28 -13.27 -3.79 -8.42
C VAL A 28 -12.25 -2.77 -7.94
N MET A 29 -11.03 -2.88 -8.48
CA MET A 29 -9.91 -1.98 -8.26
C MET A 29 -9.34 -1.59 -9.63
N GLU A 30 -9.63 -0.38 -10.10
CA GLU A 30 -9.13 0.08 -11.40
C GLU A 30 -7.69 0.56 -11.31
N HIS A 31 -7.32 1.20 -10.20
CA HIS A 31 -5.98 1.61 -9.84
C HIS A 31 -5.77 1.34 -8.35
N VAL A 32 -4.54 1.04 -7.97
CA VAL A 32 -4.14 0.91 -6.55
C VAL A 32 -2.93 1.79 -6.29
N HIS A 33 -2.89 2.40 -5.10
CA HIS A 33 -1.88 3.40 -4.73
C HIS A 33 -1.14 3.03 -3.44
N GLY A 34 -1.19 1.76 -3.06
CA GLY A 34 -0.51 1.23 -1.89
C GLY A 34 -1.05 -0.12 -1.45
N LEU A 35 -0.39 -0.70 -0.48
CA LEU A 35 -0.77 -1.95 0.17
C LEU A 35 -0.25 -1.92 1.60
N GLY A 36 -1.03 -2.40 2.57
CA GLY A 36 -0.56 -2.49 3.95
C GLY A 36 -1.47 -3.32 4.83
N TYR A 37 -0.96 -3.77 5.96
CA TYR A 37 -1.74 -4.47 6.97
C TYR A 37 -2.05 -3.56 8.15
N THR A 38 -3.29 -3.61 8.62
CA THR A 38 -3.67 -3.04 9.91
C THR A 38 -3.01 -3.81 11.06
N ALA A 39 -2.97 -3.21 12.24
CA ALA A 39 -2.43 -3.87 13.43
C ALA A 39 -3.21 -5.15 13.83
N ASP A 40 -4.49 -5.25 13.44
CA ASP A 40 -5.34 -6.44 13.65
C ASP A 40 -5.33 -7.42 12.45
N GLY A 41 -4.37 -7.28 11.52
CA GLY A 41 -4.07 -8.26 10.47
C GLY A 41 -4.96 -8.19 9.22
N LYS A 42 -5.70 -7.09 9.00
CA LYS A 42 -6.48 -6.90 7.78
C LYS A 42 -5.59 -6.31 6.68
N LEU A 43 -5.62 -6.86 5.48
CA LEU A 43 -4.94 -6.29 4.32
C LEU A 43 -5.78 -5.14 3.76
N VAL A 44 -5.15 -4.00 3.55
CA VAL A 44 -5.80 -2.78 3.05
C VAL A 44 -5.09 -2.30 1.79
N THR A 45 -5.87 -1.94 0.78
CA THR A 45 -5.36 -1.29 -0.43
C THR A 45 -6.26 -0.12 -0.81
N PRO A 46 -5.69 1.08 -1.07
CA PRO A 46 -6.42 2.18 -1.65
C PRO A 46 -6.60 1.93 -3.15
N ALA A 47 -7.85 1.97 -3.59
CA ALA A 47 -8.24 2.08 -4.98
C ALA A 47 -8.61 3.54 -5.29
N HIS A 48 -8.78 3.87 -6.56
CA HIS A 48 -9.13 5.23 -7.00
C HIS A 48 -10.44 5.79 -6.39
N ASP A 49 -11.31 4.90 -5.92
CA ASP A 49 -12.60 5.19 -5.31
C ASP A 49 -12.70 4.69 -3.85
N GLY A 50 -11.63 4.86 -3.07
CA GLY A 50 -11.55 4.55 -1.65
C GLY A 50 -10.87 3.21 -1.33
N LEU A 51 -10.90 2.86 -0.05
CA LEU A 51 -10.20 1.68 0.46
C LEU A 51 -10.94 0.38 0.12
N ARG A 52 -10.16 -0.69 -0.01
CA ARG A 52 -10.60 -2.08 -0.03
C ARG A 52 -9.92 -2.82 1.11
N VAL A 53 -10.65 -3.63 1.81
CA VAL A 53 -10.17 -4.40 2.97
C VAL A 53 -10.41 -5.89 2.73
N TYR A 54 -9.35 -6.68 2.84
CA TYR A 54 -9.42 -8.13 2.80
C TYR A 54 -9.14 -8.70 4.19
N ALA A 55 -10.08 -9.49 4.69
CA ALA A 55 -9.99 -10.16 5.99
C ALA A 55 -10.80 -11.47 5.96
N ASP A 56 -10.33 -12.50 6.63
CA ASP A 56 -11.03 -13.78 6.75
C ASP A 56 -11.43 -14.42 5.40
N GLY A 57 -10.68 -14.11 4.34
CA GLY A 57 -10.93 -14.64 3.00
C GLY A 57 -11.93 -13.84 2.16
N GLU A 58 -12.43 -12.72 2.65
CA GLU A 58 -13.43 -11.89 2.00
C GLU A 58 -12.99 -10.43 1.84
N TRP A 59 -13.47 -9.79 0.77
CA TRP A 59 -13.27 -8.38 0.51
C TRP A 59 -14.45 -7.55 1.02
N SER A 60 -14.15 -6.37 1.53
CA SER A 60 -15.15 -5.38 1.95
C SER A 60 -14.72 -3.96 1.60
N ILE A 61 -15.67 -3.04 1.58
CA ILE A 61 -15.45 -1.61 1.39
C ILE A 61 -15.81 -0.91 2.70
N PRO A 62 -14.86 -0.28 3.39
CA PRO A 62 -15.13 0.45 4.63
C PRO A 62 -16.20 1.54 4.42
N GLU A 63 -16.89 1.90 5.49
CA GLU A 63 -17.76 3.08 5.50
C GLU A 63 -16.92 4.36 5.37
N GLY A 64 -17.57 5.48 5.04
CA GLY A 64 -16.92 6.79 4.86
C GLY A 64 -16.88 7.24 3.40
N GLU A 65 -16.27 8.41 3.18
CA GLU A 65 -16.09 8.98 1.84
C GLU A 65 -15.07 8.16 1.03
N LYS A 66 -15.28 8.09 -0.28
CA LYS A 66 -14.45 7.29 -1.19
C LYS A 66 -13.39 8.17 -1.84
N HIS A 67 -12.42 8.60 -1.03
CA HIS A 67 -11.30 9.42 -1.49
C HIS A 67 -10.31 8.62 -2.33
N ASP A 68 -9.60 9.33 -3.20
CA ASP A 68 -8.46 8.80 -3.95
C ASP A 68 -7.18 9.03 -3.13
N TYR A 69 -6.74 7.99 -2.46
CA TYR A 69 -5.60 8.03 -1.55
C TYR A 69 -4.30 7.75 -2.29
N MET A 70 -3.47 8.78 -2.49
CA MET A 70 -2.11 8.69 -3.01
C MET A 70 -1.09 8.61 -1.87
N GLY A 71 0.13 8.17 -2.15
CA GLY A 71 1.19 8.14 -1.13
C GLY A 71 0.79 7.39 0.15
N PHE A 72 0.00 6.33 0.03
CA PHE A 72 -0.60 5.60 1.15
C PHE A 72 0.44 4.81 1.94
N SER A 73 0.47 5.00 3.26
CA SER A 73 1.35 4.28 4.18
C SER A 73 0.60 3.86 5.43
N MET A 74 0.44 2.53 5.62
CA MET A 74 -0.06 1.97 6.88
C MET A 74 1.00 2.12 7.98
N VAL A 75 0.55 2.46 9.17
CA VAL A 75 1.35 2.55 10.39
C VAL A 75 0.66 1.79 11.53
N ASP A 76 1.26 1.72 12.70
CA ASP A 76 0.71 0.97 13.84
C ASP A 76 -0.62 1.53 14.37
N GLU A 77 -0.91 2.80 14.13
CA GLU A 77 -2.14 3.49 14.56
C GLU A 77 -2.96 4.04 13.38
N GLY A 78 -3.13 3.25 12.30
CA GLY A 78 -3.90 3.65 11.13
C GLY A 78 -3.06 3.88 9.89
N PHE A 79 -3.30 4.97 9.15
CA PHE A 79 -2.53 5.29 7.95
C PHE A 79 -2.33 6.79 7.76
N TYR A 80 -1.28 7.15 7.02
CA TYR A 80 -1.09 8.46 6.42
C TYR A 80 -1.28 8.37 4.91
N SER A 81 -1.77 9.44 4.32
CA SER A 81 -1.96 9.54 2.87
C SER A 81 -1.89 10.98 2.38
N SER A 82 -1.83 11.12 1.07
CA SER A 82 -2.08 12.35 0.32
C SER A 82 -3.14 12.05 -0.74
N GLY A 83 -3.47 13.01 -1.63
CA GLY A 83 -4.33 12.75 -2.78
C GLY A 83 -5.54 13.65 -2.90
N HIS A 84 -6.66 13.08 -3.37
CA HIS A 84 -7.81 13.85 -3.81
C HIS A 84 -9.10 13.47 -3.05
N PRO A 85 -9.91 14.46 -2.66
CA PRO A 85 -11.22 14.19 -2.05
C PRO A 85 -12.18 13.52 -3.04
N ALA A 86 -13.09 12.72 -2.49
CA ALA A 86 -14.18 12.11 -3.25
C ALA A 86 -15.02 13.16 -3.98
N PRO A 87 -15.59 12.84 -5.15
CA PRO A 87 -16.52 13.75 -5.82
C PRO A 87 -17.69 14.14 -4.91
N GLY A 88 -17.85 15.47 -4.69
CA GLY A 88 -18.90 16.00 -3.81
C GLY A 88 -18.53 16.11 -2.34
N SER A 89 -17.32 15.76 -1.95
CA SER A 89 -16.78 16.07 -0.63
C SER A 89 -16.62 17.57 -0.42
N ASP A 90 -16.77 18.02 0.83
CA ASP A 90 -16.53 19.41 1.23
C ASP A 90 -15.05 19.73 1.44
N ARG A 91 -14.14 18.74 1.28
CA ARG A 91 -12.69 18.94 1.44
C ARG A 91 -12.07 19.71 0.28
N ILE A 92 -11.01 20.45 0.56
CA ILE A 92 -10.21 21.14 -0.46
C ILE A 92 -9.39 20.12 -1.25
N ASN A 93 -9.25 20.32 -2.56
CA ASN A 93 -8.50 19.48 -3.47
C ASN A 93 -7.20 20.17 -3.93
N PRO A 94 -6.01 19.53 -3.81
CA PRO A 94 -5.73 18.26 -3.11
C PRO A 94 -5.86 18.41 -1.59
N PHE A 95 -5.99 17.31 -0.84
CA PHE A 95 -6.15 17.41 0.61
C PHE A 95 -4.83 17.46 1.40
N GLY A 96 -3.70 17.61 0.72
CA GLY A 96 -2.40 17.69 1.38
C GLY A 96 -1.99 16.38 2.03
N VAL A 97 -1.47 16.45 3.26
CA VAL A 97 -1.17 15.27 4.08
C VAL A 97 -2.28 15.04 5.08
N VAL A 98 -2.82 13.83 5.08
CA VAL A 98 -3.90 13.42 5.99
C VAL A 98 -3.53 12.17 6.77
N LYS A 99 -4.20 11.98 7.91
CA LYS A 99 -4.10 10.80 8.79
C LYS A 99 -5.49 10.26 9.08
N SER A 100 -5.61 8.94 9.20
CA SER A 100 -6.80 8.27 9.69
C SER A 100 -6.43 7.11 10.62
N THR A 101 -7.21 6.92 11.69
CA THR A 101 -7.08 5.80 12.63
C THR A 101 -8.27 4.83 12.57
N ASP A 102 -9.20 5.05 11.64
CA ASP A 102 -10.47 4.32 11.53
C ASP A 102 -10.82 3.89 10.10
N LEU A 103 -9.76 3.56 9.30
CA LEU A 103 -9.90 3.12 7.90
C LEU A 103 -10.64 4.15 7.01
N GLY A 104 -10.34 5.44 7.21
CA GLY A 104 -10.84 6.51 6.37
C GLY A 104 -12.28 6.96 6.68
N GLN A 105 -12.88 6.50 7.78
CA GLN A 105 -14.18 7.03 8.20
C GLN A 105 -14.04 8.49 8.64
N THR A 106 -12.93 8.81 9.31
CA THR A 106 -12.52 10.19 9.59
C THR A 106 -11.10 10.44 9.09
N LEU A 107 -10.88 11.62 8.52
CA LEU A 107 -9.57 12.11 8.09
C LEU A 107 -9.21 13.38 8.83
N GLU A 108 -8.07 13.37 9.49
CA GLU A 108 -7.42 14.56 10.01
C GLU A 108 -6.51 15.16 8.93
N THR A 109 -6.73 16.43 8.56
CA THR A 109 -5.80 17.17 7.71
C THR A 109 -4.64 17.65 8.57
N LEU A 110 -3.42 17.30 8.22
CA LEU A 110 -2.22 17.69 8.94
C LEU A 110 -1.60 18.96 8.36
N ASP A 111 -1.39 19.02 7.03
CA ASP A 111 -0.74 20.16 6.36
C ASP A 111 -0.99 20.18 4.85
N LEU A 112 -0.66 21.30 4.19
CA LEU A 112 -0.61 21.50 2.74
C LEU A 112 -1.93 21.23 2.00
N GLU A 113 -3.08 21.39 2.69
CA GLU A 113 -4.40 21.28 2.06
C GLU A 113 -4.55 22.35 0.96
N GLY A 114 -4.94 21.90 -0.22
CA GLY A 114 -5.05 22.74 -1.42
C GLY A 114 -3.72 23.02 -2.12
N GLU A 115 -2.59 22.53 -1.60
CA GLU A 115 -1.26 22.84 -2.12
C GLU A 115 -0.49 21.64 -2.64
N ALA A 116 -0.65 20.45 -2.03
CA ALA A 116 0.18 19.30 -2.37
C ALA A 116 -0.61 17.99 -2.53
N ASP A 117 -0.17 17.20 -3.53
CA ASP A 117 -0.54 15.82 -3.75
C ASP A 117 0.75 14.99 -3.87
N PHE A 118 1.09 14.27 -2.79
CA PHE A 118 2.32 13.50 -2.74
C PHE A 118 2.12 12.07 -3.19
N HIS A 119 2.42 11.76 -4.45
CA HIS A 119 2.49 10.39 -4.96
C HIS A 119 3.70 9.63 -4.38
N GLY A 120 4.83 10.32 -4.23
CA GLY A 120 6.04 9.80 -3.58
C GLY A 120 6.04 10.14 -2.09
N MET A 121 5.38 9.31 -1.28
CA MET A 121 5.35 9.43 0.18
C MET A 121 5.59 8.07 0.82
N SER A 122 6.32 8.05 1.93
CA SER A 122 6.48 6.87 2.78
C SER A 122 6.61 7.28 4.24
N VAL A 123 6.02 6.50 5.13
CA VAL A 123 5.98 6.78 6.57
C VAL A 123 6.53 5.59 7.33
N GLY A 124 7.43 5.85 8.30
CA GLY A 124 7.96 4.80 9.16
C GLY A 124 6.89 4.23 10.07
N TYR A 125 6.74 2.90 10.08
CA TYR A 125 5.63 2.19 10.73
C TYR A 125 5.45 2.53 12.22
N LYS A 126 6.55 2.68 12.98
CA LYS A 126 6.54 3.03 14.41
C LYS A 126 7.00 4.47 14.67
N THR A 127 7.87 5.00 13.81
CA THR A 127 8.45 6.32 14.03
C THR A 127 7.50 7.44 13.63
N HIS A 128 6.58 7.16 12.70
CA HIS A 128 5.71 8.15 12.04
C HIS A 128 6.50 9.28 11.34
N THR A 129 7.80 9.07 11.11
CA THR A 129 8.59 9.96 10.26
C THR A 129 8.08 9.88 8.84
N ILE A 130 7.65 11.01 8.29
CA ILE A 130 7.10 11.11 6.94
C ILE A 130 8.19 11.60 6.01
N TYR A 131 8.41 10.89 4.90
CA TYR A 131 9.24 11.32 3.78
C TYR A 131 8.38 11.55 2.55
N VAL A 132 8.60 12.66 1.86
CA VAL A 132 7.88 13.02 0.62
C VAL A 132 8.86 13.44 -0.47
N ILE A 133 8.46 13.19 -1.73
CA ILE A 133 9.07 13.82 -2.89
C ILE A 133 8.18 15.00 -3.27
N ASN A 134 8.67 16.20 -2.99
CA ASN A 134 7.96 17.43 -3.34
C ASN A 134 8.16 17.74 -4.83
N PRO A 135 7.10 17.72 -5.67
CA PRO A 135 7.21 17.93 -7.10
C PRO A 135 7.34 19.41 -7.48
N GLU A 136 6.87 20.32 -6.62
CA GLU A 136 6.85 21.75 -6.87
C GLU A 136 6.86 22.57 -5.58
N PRO A 137 7.35 23.81 -5.58
CA PRO A 137 7.34 24.68 -4.40
C PRO A 137 5.91 24.92 -3.88
N ASN A 138 5.78 24.92 -2.55
CA ASN A 138 4.53 25.22 -1.82
C ASN A 138 4.84 26.07 -0.58
N SER A 139 3.85 26.32 0.28
CA SER A 139 4.01 27.19 1.46
C SER A 139 5.04 26.71 2.48
N GLN A 140 5.35 25.41 2.52
CA GLN A 140 6.27 24.78 3.47
C GLN A 140 7.61 24.38 2.85
N MET A 141 7.65 24.15 1.54
CA MET A 141 8.77 23.61 0.80
C MET A 141 9.09 24.53 -0.39
N ASP A 142 10.20 25.22 -0.30
CA ASP A 142 10.62 26.25 -1.27
C ASP A 142 11.18 25.71 -2.59
N ALA A 143 11.41 24.39 -2.68
CA ALA A 143 12.02 23.78 -3.86
C ALA A 143 11.54 22.32 -4.07
N VAL A 144 11.76 21.82 -5.29
CA VAL A 144 11.63 20.40 -5.63
C VAL A 144 12.67 19.57 -4.88
N GLY A 145 12.31 18.34 -4.51
CA GLY A 145 13.21 17.37 -3.89
C GLY A 145 12.59 16.56 -2.76
N MET A 146 13.41 15.81 -2.06
CA MET A 146 12.99 15.05 -0.90
C MET A 146 12.92 15.93 0.34
N TYR A 147 11.84 15.78 1.10
CA TYR A 147 11.66 16.41 2.41
C TYR A 147 11.21 15.36 3.42
N TYR A 148 11.42 15.65 4.70
CA TYR A 148 10.95 14.82 5.79
C TYR A 148 10.44 15.66 6.96
N THR A 149 9.58 15.05 7.78
CA THR A 149 9.09 15.58 9.04
C THR A 149 9.07 14.49 10.11
N GLN A 150 9.32 14.89 11.38
CA GLN A 150 9.31 14.01 12.55
C GLN A 150 8.29 14.47 13.60
N ASP A 151 7.48 15.48 13.29
CA ASP A 151 6.60 16.16 14.22
C ASP A 151 5.18 16.34 13.65
N GLU A 152 4.74 15.35 12.88
CA GLU A 152 3.41 15.35 12.21
C GLU A 152 3.20 16.64 11.40
N THR A 153 4.12 16.90 10.47
CA THR A 153 4.08 17.99 9.50
C THR A 153 4.24 19.43 10.04
N LYS A 154 4.46 19.60 11.35
CA LYS A 154 4.64 20.95 11.95
C LYS A 154 5.90 21.65 11.42
N THR A 155 6.94 20.88 11.11
CA THR A 155 8.15 21.37 10.44
C THR A 155 8.64 20.40 9.37
N TRP A 156 9.05 20.95 8.23
CA TRP A 156 9.63 20.20 7.13
C TRP A 156 11.12 20.52 6.96
N LYS A 157 11.91 19.49 6.71
CA LYS A 157 13.34 19.60 6.47
C LYS A 157 13.68 19.01 5.13
N LYS A 158 14.52 19.71 4.35
CA LYS A 158 14.96 19.25 3.04
C LYS A 158 16.12 18.27 3.17
N SER A 159 16.10 17.17 2.43
CA SER A 159 17.19 16.23 2.25
C SER A 159 18.10 16.70 1.10
N ASP A 160 19.41 16.50 1.23
CA ASP A 160 20.38 16.94 0.21
C ASP A 160 20.50 15.95 -0.96
N MET A 161 20.10 14.69 -0.77
CA MET A 161 20.11 13.60 -1.74
C MET A 161 21.48 13.37 -2.38
N GLN A 162 22.59 13.63 -1.67
CA GLN A 162 23.95 13.43 -2.19
C GLN A 162 24.20 11.95 -2.48
N GLY A 163 24.79 11.64 -3.62
CA GLY A 163 25.07 10.26 -4.03
C GLY A 163 23.93 9.57 -4.78
N LEU A 164 22.76 10.18 -4.84
CA LEU A 164 21.65 9.74 -5.68
C LEU A 164 21.59 10.60 -6.93
N THR A 165 22.01 10.04 -8.06
CA THR A 165 22.09 10.74 -9.36
C THR A 165 21.04 10.25 -10.35
N GLU A 166 20.38 9.15 -10.02
CA GLU A 166 19.34 8.51 -10.83
C GLU A 166 17.94 9.00 -10.42
N GLU A 167 17.01 8.87 -11.33
CA GLU A 167 15.61 9.11 -11.06
C GLU A 167 15.06 8.07 -10.07
N LEU A 168 14.35 8.57 -9.06
CA LEU A 168 13.73 7.76 -8.02
C LEU A 168 12.45 7.12 -8.55
N THR A 169 12.29 5.82 -8.39
CA THR A 169 11.08 5.08 -8.75
C THR A 169 10.16 4.83 -7.56
N THR A 170 10.73 4.61 -6.37
CA THR A 170 9.99 4.33 -5.14
C THR A 170 10.84 4.66 -3.92
N LEU A 171 10.21 4.77 -2.75
CA LEU A 171 10.88 5.00 -1.47
C LEU A 171 10.21 4.20 -0.35
N ALA A 172 10.99 3.82 0.66
CA ALA A 172 10.51 3.12 1.85
C ALA A 172 11.21 3.62 3.10
N ALA A 173 10.45 4.17 4.04
CA ALA A 173 10.93 4.61 5.35
C ALA A 173 11.08 3.41 6.29
N HIS A 174 12.16 3.38 7.08
CA HIS A 174 12.40 2.32 8.04
C HIS A 174 11.38 2.38 9.20
N PRO A 175 10.87 1.24 9.69
CA PRO A 175 9.77 1.22 10.66
C PRO A 175 10.13 1.80 12.03
N THR A 176 11.40 1.68 12.47
CA THR A 176 11.85 2.01 13.83
C THR A 176 13.04 2.98 13.88
N GLU A 177 13.69 3.26 12.74
CA GLU A 177 14.86 4.14 12.66
C GLU A 177 14.51 5.37 11.83
N ASP A 178 14.24 6.50 12.49
CA ASP A 178 13.80 7.76 11.89
C ASP A 178 14.64 8.23 10.70
N ALA A 179 15.96 8.05 10.79
CA ALA A 179 16.92 8.55 9.83
C ALA A 179 17.11 7.64 8.61
N VAL A 180 16.56 6.42 8.65
CA VAL A 180 16.80 5.39 7.62
C VAL A 180 15.70 5.39 6.57
N ILE A 181 16.11 5.55 5.31
CA ILE A 181 15.22 5.47 4.15
C ILE A 181 15.92 4.74 3.00
N ALA A 182 15.22 3.82 2.38
CA ALA A 182 15.62 3.18 1.14
C ALA A 182 14.95 3.82 -0.07
N VAL A 183 15.67 3.91 -1.18
CA VAL A 183 15.20 4.47 -2.44
C VAL A 183 15.50 3.49 -3.57
N GLY A 184 14.48 3.21 -4.38
CA GLY A 184 14.58 2.43 -5.59
C GLY A 184 14.82 3.32 -6.81
N THR A 185 15.63 2.83 -7.74
CA THR A 185 15.92 3.47 -9.02
C THR A 185 15.93 2.43 -10.14
N ASN A 186 16.06 2.88 -11.39
CA ASN A 186 16.29 1.99 -12.53
C ASN A 186 17.62 1.23 -12.49
N THR A 187 18.52 1.55 -11.56
CA THR A 187 19.86 0.96 -11.47
C THR A 187 20.11 0.23 -10.16
N GLY A 188 19.12 0.16 -9.26
CA GLY A 188 19.23 -0.57 -8.00
C GLY A 188 18.66 0.15 -6.79
N VAL A 189 19.04 -0.35 -5.62
CA VAL A 189 18.60 0.14 -4.30
C VAL A 189 19.68 1.01 -3.67
N PHE A 190 19.27 2.18 -3.19
CA PHE A 190 20.10 3.09 -2.41
C PHE A 190 19.55 3.20 -0.99
N LEU A 191 20.46 3.32 -0.01
CA LEU A 191 20.13 3.50 1.40
C LEU A 191 20.71 4.80 1.92
N SER A 192 19.95 5.52 2.69
CA SER A 192 20.39 6.62 3.54
C SER A 192 20.15 6.29 5.00
N GLU A 193 21.09 6.68 5.86
CA GLU A 193 21.02 6.55 7.33
C GLU A 193 21.06 7.94 8.01
N ASP A 194 20.82 9.01 7.24
CA ASP A 194 20.91 10.41 7.66
C ASP A 194 19.78 11.28 7.09
N TYR A 195 18.54 10.77 7.11
CA TYR A 195 17.33 11.46 6.63
C TYR A 195 17.37 11.82 5.14
N GLY A 196 18.05 11.03 4.31
CA GLY A 196 18.15 11.29 2.88
C GLY A 196 19.19 12.36 2.50
N HIS A 197 20.06 12.78 3.44
CA HIS A 197 21.14 13.72 3.09
C HIS A 197 22.21 13.05 2.23
N THR A 198 22.60 11.81 2.55
CA THR A 198 23.52 11.02 1.74
C THR A 198 23.00 9.63 1.43
N PHE A 199 23.20 9.18 0.19
CA PHE A 199 22.78 7.87 -0.27
C PHE A 199 23.96 7.02 -0.72
N LYS A 200 23.92 5.74 -0.39
CA LYS A 200 24.86 4.72 -0.88
C LYS A 200 24.07 3.65 -1.63
N LYS A 201 24.54 3.24 -2.80
CA LYS A 201 24.02 2.09 -3.51
C LYS A 201 24.37 0.82 -2.73
N ILE A 202 23.36 0.04 -2.35
CA ILE A 202 23.52 -1.21 -1.61
C ILE A 202 23.17 -2.45 -2.44
N ASN A 203 22.49 -2.27 -3.56
CA ASN A 203 22.19 -3.33 -4.52
C ASN A 203 22.06 -2.74 -5.93
N ASP A 204 22.55 -3.45 -6.96
CA ASP A 204 22.54 -3.04 -8.37
C ASP A 204 22.03 -4.17 -9.30
N THR A 205 21.31 -5.14 -8.76
CA THR A 205 20.92 -6.34 -9.50
C THR A 205 19.62 -6.22 -10.27
N VAL A 206 18.80 -5.19 -10.01
CA VAL A 206 17.46 -5.03 -10.61
C VAL A 206 17.15 -3.56 -10.92
N GLN A 207 16.26 -3.34 -11.90
CA GLN A 207 15.45 -2.13 -11.96
C GLN A 207 14.37 -2.26 -10.90
N VAL A 208 14.39 -1.38 -9.91
CA VAL A 208 13.49 -1.46 -8.75
C VAL A 208 12.09 -0.98 -9.15
N THR A 209 11.08 -1.78 -8.85
CA THR A 209 9.66 -1.46 -9.07
C THR A 209 8.93 -1.21 -7.75
N SER A 210 9.40 -1.82 -6.65
CA SER A 210 8.79 -1.71 -5.34
C SER A 210 9.83 -1.85 -4.24
N LEU A 211 9.67 -1.08 -3.16
CA LEU A 211 10.39 -1.23 -1.90
C LEU A 211 9.40 -1.23 -0.74
N TYR A 212 9.67 -2.07 0.23
CA TYR A 212 8.88 -2.13 1.45
C TYR A 212 9.73 -2.57 2.63
N PHE A 213 9.72 -1.78 3.71
CA PHE A 213 10.20 -2.23 5.00
C PHE A 213 9.06 -2.90 5.76
N SER A 214 9.27 -4.14 6.19
CA SER A 214 8.35 -4.80 7.11
C SER A 214 8.31 -4.09 8.47
N PRO A 215 7.28 -4.29 9.30
CA PRO A 215 7.25 -3.79 10.68
C PRO A 215 8.43 -4.26 11.54
N GLN A 216 9.12 -5.34 11.14
CA GLN A 216 10.32 -5.89 11.78
C GLN A 216 11.63 -5.27 11.28
N GLY A 217 11.58 -4.45 10.22
CA GLY A 217 12.75 -3.78 9.63
C GLY A 217 13.43 -4.56 8.49
N GLU A 218 12.81 -5.60 7.96
CA GLU A 218 13.30 -6.33 6.79
C GLU A 218 12.96 -5.56 5.51
N LEU A 219 13.93 -5.38 4.62
CA LEU A 219 13.72 -4.70 3.34
C LEU A 219 13.37 -5.71 2.24
N PHE A 220 12.14 -5.64 1.75
CA PHE A 220 11.68 -6.36 0.57
C PHE A 220 11.82 -5.50 -0.69
N VAL A 221 12.25 -6.14 -1.77
CA VAL A 221 12.51 -5.49 -3.07
C VAL A 221 11.78 -6.24 -4.17
N GLY A 222 10.89 -5.54 -4.85
CA GLY A 222 10.35 -5.92 -6.15
C GLY A 222 11.15 -5.26 -7.26
N GLY A 223 11.38 -5.96 -8.36
CA GLY A 223 12.12 -5.38 -9.48
C GLY A 223 12.10 -6.24 -10.73
N VAL A 224 12.81 -5.79 -11.76
CA VAL A 224 12.93 -6.48 -13.05
C VAL A 224 14.40 -6.66 -13.43
N ASN A 225 14.77 -7.89 -13.75
CA ASN A 225 16.02 -8.22 -14.43
C ASN A 225 15.80 -9.54 -15.22
N GLN A 226 15.64 -9.47 -16.54
CA GLN A 226 15.27 -10.62 -17.38
C GLN A 226 13.99 -11.35 -16.89
N GLY A 227 13.02 -10.59 -16.36
CA GLY A 227 11.78 -11.03 -15.74
C GLY A 227 11.63 -10.50 -14.32
N PRO A 228 10.45 -10.70 -13.72
CA PRO A 228 10.14 -10.21 -12.38
C PRO A 228 11.07 -10.84 -11.33
N LYS A 229 11.43 -10.03 -10.33
CA LYS A 229 12.24 -10.42 -9.17
C LYS A 229 11.53 -9.98 -7.91
N PHE A 230 11.64 -10.80 -6.87
CA PHE A 230 11.20 -10.48 -5.53
C PHE A 230 12.17 -11.10 -4.54
N PHE A 231 12.70 -10.32 -3.63
CA PHE A 231 13.68 -10.78 -2.65
C PHE A 231 13.71 -9.89 -1.41
N GLN A 232 14.21 -10.45 -0.31
CA GLN A 232 14.61 -9.72 0.88
C GLN A 232 16.07 -9.28 0.71
N LEU A 233 16.40 -8.04 1.08
CA LEU A 233 17.74 -7.47 0.99
C LEU A 233 18.29 -7.17 2.38
N ASP A 234 19.42 -7.78 2.71
CA ASP A 234 20.17 -7.45 3.92
C ASP A 234 20.88 -6.10 3.77
N LEU A 235 20.59 -5.16 4.67
CA LEU A 235 21.08 -3.78 4.59
C LEU A 235 22.60 -3.65 4.84
N GLN A 236 23.20 -4.59 5.57
CA GLN A 236 24.61 -4.53 5.95
C GLN A 236 25.50 -5.22 4.92
N SER A 237 25.12 -6.43 4.49
CA SER A 237 25.90 -7.23 3.55
C SER A 237 25.59 -6.96 2.09
N GLY A 238 24.36 -6.47 1.79
CA GLY A 238 23.81 -6.39 0.43
C GLY A 238 23.43 -7.75 -0.15
N GLU A 239 23.45 -8.82 0.65
CA GLU A 239 23.04 -10.16 0.22
C GLU A 239 21.50 -10.22 0.03
N THR A 240 21.07 -11.05 -0.92
CA THR A 240 19.66 -11.19 -1.26
C THR A 240 19.15 -12.60 -0.96
N THR A 241 17.98 -12.69 -0.33
CA THR A 241 17.23 -13.92 -0.13
C THR A 241 16.02 -13.93 -1.06
N PRO A 242 15.98 -14.76 -2.12
CA PRO A 242 14.87 -14.78 -3.06
C PRO A 242 13.55 -15.17 -2.37
N VAL A 243 12.47 -14.50 -2.76
CA VAL A 243 11.08 -14.90 -2.51
C VAL A 243 10.53 -15.42 -3.84
N ASN A 244 10.02 -16.66 -3.86
CA ASN A 244 9.45 -17.21 -5.08
C ASN A 244 8.18 -16.42 -5.47
N LEU A 245 8.01 -16.19 -6.76
CA LEU A 245 6.81 -15.54 -7.32
C LEU A 245 5.91 -16.57 -8.01
N PRO A 246 4.59 -16.38 -7.98
CA PRO A 246 3.72 -17.10 -8.90
C PRO A 246 4.06 -16.67 -10.34
N PRO A 247 3.61 -17.39 -11.38
CA PRO A 247 3.86 -16.98 -12.75
C PRO A 247 3.30 -15.57 -13.03
N LEU A 248 4.20 -14.63 -13.29
CA LEU A 248 3.89 -13.26 -13.72
C LEU A 248 4.38 -13.10 -15.17
N ASN A 249 3.44 -13.05 -16.12
CA ASN A 249 3.75 -12.89 -17.54
C ASN A 249 3.70 -11.40 -17.90
N ASP A 250 4.83 -10.84 -18.35
CA ASP A 250 4.98 -9.42 -18.70
C ASP A 250 4.47 -8.47 -17.60
N ASP A 251 4.77 -8.81 -16.35
CA ASP A 251 4.27 -8.14 -15.17
C ASP A 251 5.38 -8.06 -14.09
N ALA A 252 5.20 -7.23 -13.07
CA ALA A 252 6.15 -7.09 -11.96
C ALA A 252 5.43 -6.69 -10.65
N VAL A 253 6.14 -6.85 -9.52
CA VAL A 253 5.66 -6.44 -8.20
C VAL A 253 5.57 -4.93 -8.12
N MET A 254 4.40 -4.40 -7.77
CA MET A 254 4.10 -2.98 -7.69
C MET A 254 4.07 -2.46 -6.25
N TYR A 255 3.40 -3.17 -5.33
CA TYR A 255 3.39 -2.89 -3.89
C TYR A 255 3.52 -4.19 -3.11
N ILE A 256 4.14 -4.09 -1.93
CA ILE A 256 4.41 -5.19 -1.01
C ILE A 256 3.91 -4.81 0.37
N ALA A 257 3.39 -5.76 1.11
CA ALA A 257 3.06 -5.60 2.53
C ALA A 257 3.26 -6.91 3.29
N GLN A 258 3.63 -6.81 4.56
CA GLN A 258 3.72 -7.95 5.48
C GLN A 258 2.89 -7.66 6.72
N SER A 259 2.21 -8.67 7.25
CA SER A 259 1.46 -8.56 8.48
C SER A 259 2.37 -8.22 9.68
N THR A 260 1.80 -7.63 10.71
CA THR A 260 2.56 -7.18 11.89
C THR A 260 3.26 -8.31 12.64
N GLU A 261 2.71 -9.51 12.59
CA GLU A 261 3.31 -10.72 13.17
C GLU A 261 4.34 -11.37 12.23
N GLY A 262 4.47 -10.88 10.97
CA GLY A 262 5.38 -11.42 9.97
C GLY A 262 4.92 -12.73 9.32
N GLU A 263 3.72 -13.20 9.63
CA GLU A 263 3.21 -14.50 9.17
C GLU A 263 2.70 -14.44 7.72
N GLU A 264 2.02 -13.37 7.34
CA GLU A 264 1.46 -13.20 6.00
C GLU A 264 2.21 -12.13 5.22
N LEU A 265 2.64 -12.47 4.00
CA LEU A 265 3.24 -11.57 3.02
C LEU A 265 2.27 -11.42 1.85
N ALA A 266 2.08 -10.19 1.39
CA ALA A 266 1.23 -9.87 0.25
C ALA A 266 1.98 -9.03 -0.77
N PHE A 267 1.59 -9.15 -2.04
CA PHE A 267 1.96 -8.19 -3.07
C PHE A 267 0.83 -7.97 -4.07
N VAL A 268 0.85 -6.82 -4.71
CA VAL A 268 0.06 -6.52 -5.91
C VAL A 268 0.99 -6.24 -7.07
N SER A 269 0.64 -6.71 -8.26
CA SER A 269 1.38 -6.50 -9.49
C SER A 269 0.84 -5.33 -10.32
N PHE A 270 1.58 -4.86 -11.33
CA PHE A 270 1.14 -3.79 -12.23
C PHE A 270 -0.12 -4.15 -13.03
N ASN A 271 -0.34 -5.44 -13.30
CA ASN A 271 -1.56 -5.92 -13.95
C ASN A 271 -2.71 -6.15 -12.95
N LEU A 272 -2.60 -5.60 -11.73
CA LEU A 272 -3.61 -5.68 -10.67
C LEU A 272 -3.97 -7.13 -10.28
N HIS A 273 -2.98 -8.01 -10.26
CA HIS A 273 -3.06 -9.32 -9.61
C HIS A 273 -2.56 -9.17 -8.17
N MET A 274 -3.31 -9.65 -7.19
CA MET A 274 -2.89 -9.61 -5.79
C MET A 274 -2.81 -11.01 -5.21
N TYR A 275 -1.74 -11.26 -4.47
CA TYR A 275 -1.44 -12.56 -3.89
C TYR A 275 -1.06 -12.42 -2.43
N VAL A 276 -1.39 -13.44 -1.64
CA VAL A 276 -0.97 -13.60 -0.24
C VAL A 276 -0.30 -14.95 -0.03
N THR A 277 0.65 -15.02 0.89
CA THR A 277 1.35 -16.25 1.29
C THR A 277 1.60 -16.26 2.79
N ASN A 278 1.52 -17.44 3.42
CA ASN A 278 1.85 -17.68 4.84
C ASN A 278 3.09 -18.58 4.99
N ASP A 279 3.81 -18.85 3.89
CA ASP A 279 4.95 -19.77 3.86
C ASP A 279 6.15 -19.19 3.10
N GLN A 280 6.31 -17.85 3.19
CA GLN A 280 7.42 -17.09 2.61
C GLN A 280 7.54 -17.25 1.08
N GLY A 281 6.40 -17.42 0.39
CA GLY A 281 6.36 -17.52 -1.07
C GLY A 281 6.51 -18.93 -1.62
N GLU A 282 6.47 -19.98 -0.80
CA GLU A 282 6.41 -21.35 -1.32
C GLU A 282 5.08 -21.60 -2.05
N ASN A 283 3.98 -21.11 -1.47
CA ASN A 283 2.65 -21.15 -2.08
C ASN A 283 1.97 -19.79 -2.01
N TRP A 284 1.37 -19.36 -3.11
CA TRP A 284 0.63 -18.11 -3.22
C TRP A 284 -0.86 -18.36 -3.47
N LYS A 285 -1.71 -17.71 -2.68
CA LYS A 285 -3.15 -17.63 -2.92
C LYS A 285 -3.45 -16.32 -3.66
N GLN A 286 -4.03 -16.41 -4.85
CA GLN A 286 -4.51 -15.22 -5.57
C GLN A 286 -5.82 -14.74 -4.95
N ILE A 287 -5.90 -13.46 -4.60
CA ILE A 287 -7.05 -12.81 -3.97
C ILE A 287 -7.64 -11.67 -4.83
N VAL A 288 -6.89 -11.23 -5.87
CA VAL A 288 -7.37 -10.30 -6.91
C VAL A 288 -6.86 -10.79 -8.26
N ASN A 289 -7.70 -10.78 -9.27
CA ASN A 289 -7.36 -11.09 -10.66
C ASN A 289 -7.84 -9.98 -11.58
N ASP A 290 -6.92 -9.35 -12.34
CA ASP A 290 -7.21 -8.22 -13.22
C ASP A 290 -8.06 -7.13 -12.52
N GLY A 291 -7.68 -6.74 -11.30
CA GLY A 291 -8.40 -5.75 -10.51
C GLY A 291 -9.72 -6.21 -9.89
N LYS A 292 -10.12 -7.47 -10.06
CA LYS A 292 -11.34 -8.03 -9.49
C LYS A 292 -11.04 -8.89 -8.28
N GLY A 293 -11.66 -8.53 -7.16
CA GLY A 293 -11.54 -9.29 -5.91
C GLY A 293 -12.09 -10.70 -6.06
N ILE A 294 -11.34 -11.69 -5.59
CA ILE A 294 -11.75 -13.08 -5.51
C ILE A 294 -12.20 -13.32 -4.06
N SER A 295 -13.49 -13.52 -3.87
CA SER A 295 -14.03 -13.98 -2.57
C SER A 295 -13.83 -15.48 -2.47
N GLY A 296 -13.46 -15.96 -1.29
CA GLY A 296 -13.35 -17.38 -1.05
C GLY A 296 -14.71 -18.06 -1.25
N GLU A 297 -14.77 -19.16 -1.99
CA GLU A 297 -15.93 -20.05 -1.90
C GLU A 297 -15.99 -20.52 -0.44
N SER A 298 -17.04 -20.12 0.28
CA SER A 298 -17.36 -20.67 1.58
C SER A 298 -17.62 -22.17 1.40
N GLY A 299 -16.62 -22.99 1.71
CA GLY A 299 -16.69 -24.44 1.71
C GLY A 299 -17.61 -24.98 2.81
#